data_5a645d23c5c48c2ad4748590b2cc64bd
#
_entry.id   5a645d23c5c48c2ad4748590b2cc64bd
#
_cell.length_a   1.000
_cell.length_b   1.000
_cell.length_c   1.000
_cell.angle_alpha   90.00
_cell.angle_beta   90.00
_cell.angle_gamma   90.00
#
_symmetry.space_group_name_H-M   'P 1'
#
loop_
_entity.id
_entity.type
_entity.pdbx_description
1 polymer ?
#
loop_
_entity_poly.entity_id
_entity_poly.type
_entity_poly.pdbx_seq_one_letter_code
_entity_poly.pdbx_strand_id
1 'polypeptide(L)'
;MNPEEKKNSHGGARLAKEQKPPKQKRPKPELTSKEKALRALFIVLTAISVLIVTLFVAYKLLVVKPQLPGGDVPEPQASAGMEMTGPKLSGDRKEEFYTFLVVGRDTGGGGNTDTIMVMSYDIPNQKLNVLNIPRDTMVNVPWDVKKVNSIYNWASRYDRDGIDYLKEEISYLIGFQPDFTVVVEWEAVGELVDAVGPVTFDVPYDMDYDDGTQDLYIHLKAGVQEIDGDKAMQLLRWRKNNKIENGKLIVYGGYPSGDLGRIQTQQDFLKAVIDKCLSSLSVDKIPALAQIFMNNVDTRGTLTVNNIAWFAKEAIVGGLSMEHVSFMTLPCQGAWVYSRTVGNKQSYVTPIPDQTLELVNSSFNPYLDDIKLNELDIMIVNDDGSLSSTSGKVEDAQAARPQGGNTPAPRPSDTPAPVTTPEPGAVPEPSDTPQGSEAPVPSETPSVPPAVTPVPEPVPETTPDPEVEPTPAPTPVSTPQTDPTVPEIGPGMEPVE
;
A
#
# COMPACT_ATOMS: atom_id res chain seq x y z
N MET A 1 -88.37 -10.41 -35.58
CA MET A 1 -89.70 -10.75 -35.02
C MET A 1 -89.72 -10.21 -33.59
N ASN A 2 -90.38 -9.08 -33.42
CA ASN A 2 -90.98 -8.61 -32.19
C ASN A 2 -92.15 -9.56 -31.81
N PRO A 3 -92.76 -9.54 -30.63
CA PRO A 3 -93.12 -8.37 -29.82
C PRO A 3 -92.97 -8.60 -28.26
N GLU A 4 -92.94 -7.48 -27.50
CA GLU A 4 -93.99 -6.87 -26.66
C GLU A 4 -94.44 -7.73 -25.47
N GLU A 5 -94.51 -7.24 -24.35
CA GLU A 5 -95.23 -6.25 -23.50
C GLU A 5 -95.27 -6.85 -22.08
N LYS A 6 -95.23 -6.22 -21.01
CA LYS A 6 -96.09 -5.32 -20.27
C LYS A 6 -95.58 -5.11 -18.84
N LYS A 7 -95.60 -3.85 -18.45
CA LYS A 7 -95.98 -3.26 -17.19
C LYS A 7 -96.32 -4.19 -16.02
N ASN A 8 -95.76 -3.90 -14.83
CA ASN A 8 -96.58 -3.27 -13.77
C ASN A 8 -95.75 -2.71 -12.60
N SER A 9 -96.15 -1.56 -12.18
CA SER A 9 -95.79 -0.78 -11.04
C SER A 9 -96.07 -1.50 -9.71
N HIS A 10 -95.07 -1.44 -8.76
CA HIS A 10 -95.43 -1.39 -7.35
C HIS A 10 -94.40 -0.50 -6.61
N GLY A 11 -94.99 0.58 -6.03
CA GLY A 11 -94.25 1.50 -5.14
C GLY A 11 -93.76 0.79 -3.91
N GLY A 12 -92.46 0.80 -3.72
CA GLY A 12 -91.78 0.37 -2.50
C GLY A 12 -91.29 1.58 -1.74
N ALA A 13 -91.89 1.85 -0.61
CA ALA A 13 -91.50 2.90 0.33
C ALA A 13 -90.02 2.82 0.67
N ARG A 14 -89.34 3.94 0.47
CA ARG A 14 -87.96 4.15 0.99
C ARG A 14 -88.03 4.17 2.51
N LEU A 15 -87.67 3.09 3.17
CA LEU A 15 -87.35 3.11 4.60
C LEU A 15 -86.22 4.09 4.83
N ALA A 16 -86.44 5.15 5.59
CA ALA A 16 -85.42 6.06 6.03
C ALA A 16 -84.37 5.33 6.83
N LYS A 17 -83.13 5.39 6.36
CA LYS A 17 -81.93 4.87 7.12
C LYS A 17 -81.87 5.65 8.44
N GLU A 18 -82.14 4.94 9.49
CA GLU A 18 -81.98 5.42 10.86
C GLU A 18 -80.52 5.88 11.04
N GLN A 19 -80.25 7.15 11.21
CA GLN A 19 -78.94 7.71 11.48
C GLN A 19 -78.56 7.28 12.90
N LYS A 20 -77.54 6.34 12.97
CA LYS A 20 -76.92 6.03 14.25
C LYS A 20 -76.42 7.28 14.93
N PRO A 21 -76.73 7.50 16.20
CA PRO A 21 -76.27 8.67 16.92
C PRO A 21 -74.77 8.77 16.93
N PRO A 22 -74.17 9.97 16.83
CA PRO A 22 -72.71 10.13 16.83
C PRO A 22 -72.14 9.53 18.12
N LYS A 23 -71.18 8.63 17.95
CA LYS A 23 -70.46 8.04 19.08
C LYS A 23 -69.79 9.19 19.87
N GLN A 24 -70.28 9.49 21.02
CA GLN A 24 -69.67 10.43 21.97
C GLN A 24 -68.30 9.85 22.32
N LYS A 25 -67.22 10.53 21.92
CA LYS A 25 -65.84 10.23 22.33
C LYS A 25 -65.78 10.49 23.85
N ARG A 26 -65.66 9.44 24.64
CA ARG A 26 -65.39 9.57 26.08
C ARG A 26 -64.16 10.47 26.27
N PRO A 27 -64.19 11.48 27.13
CA PRO A 27 -63.04 12.30 27.42
C PRO A 27 -61.89 11.41 27.87
N LYS A 28 -60.70 11.57 27.29
CA LYS A 28 -59.52 10.84 27.73
C LYS A 28 -59.20 11.30 29.17
N PRO A 29 -58.93 10.36 30.11
CA PRO A 29 -58.57 10.73 31.46
C PRO A 29 -57.37 11.66 31.46
N GLU A 30 -57.44 12.78 32.19
CA GLU A 30 -56.31 13.68 32.37
C GLU A 30 -55.23 13.01 33.19
N LEU A 31 -54.06 12.87 32.59
CA LEU A 31 -52.89 12.26 33.24
C LEU A 31 -52.37 13.18 34.36
N THR A 32 -52.05 12.60 35.50
CA THR A 32 -51.36 13.32 36.56
C THR A 32 -49.97 13.78 36.13
N SER A 33 -49.41 14.77 36.81
CA SER A 33 -48.07 15.31 36.49
C SER A 33 -47.00 14.21 36.54
N LYS A 34 -47.11 13.21 37.43
CA LYS A 34 -46.22 12.06 37.54
C LYS A 34 -46.32 11.11 36.33
N GLU A 35 -47.55 10.85 35.85
CA GLU A 35 -47.76 10.01 34.66
C GLU A 35 -47.31 10.71 33.38
N LYS A 36 -47.44 12.04 33.26
CA LYS A 36 -46.88 12.81 32.16
C LYS A 36 -45.34 12.74 32.14
N ALA A 37 -44.72 12.91 33.31
CA ALA A 37 -43.25 12.78 33.46
C ALA A 37 -42.75 11.36 33.14
N LEU A 38 -43.45 10.32 33.61
CA LEU A 38 -43.08 8.93 33.30
C LEU A 38 -43.23 8.60 31.80
N ARG A 39 -44.30 9.08 31.16
CA ARG A 39 -44.47 8.93 29.69
C ARG A 39 -43.39 9.67 28.91
N ALA A 40 -43.03 10.90 29.31
CA ALA A 40 -41.94 11.65 28.68
C ALA A 40 -40.62 10.91 28.81
N LEU A 41 -40.31 10.40 30.00
CA LEU A 41 -39.12 9.57 30.23
C LEU A 41 -39.09 8.29 29.35
N PHE A 42 -40.24 7.61 29.27
CA PHE A 42 -40.35 6.40 28.42
C PHE A 42 -40.17 6.73 26.93
N ILE A 43 -40.72 7.84 26.43
CA ILE A 43 -40.52 8.29 25.05
C ILE A 43 -39.03 8.60 24.79
N VAL A 44 -38.38 9.31 25.72
CA VAL A 44 -36.93 9.62 25.60
C VAL A 44 -36.10 8.34 25.57
N LEU A 45 -36.31 7.40 26.49
CA LEU A 45 -35.60 6.11 26.52
C LEU A 45 -35.85 5.30 25.24
N THR A 46 -37.09 5.29 24.73
CA THR A 46 -37.42 4.61 23.48
C THR A 46 -36.70 5.26 22.29
N ALA A 47 -36.70 6.60 22.24
CA ALA A 47 -35.98 7.33 21.18
C ALA A 47 -34.47 7.06 21.20
N ILE A 48 -33.87 7.06 22.40
CA ILE A 48 -32.45 6.69 22.58
C ILE A 48 -32.19 5.25 22.14
N SER A 49 -33.05 4.29 22.52
CA SER A 49 -32.91 2.89 22.13
C SER A 49 -33.01 2.71 20.61
N VAL A 50 -33.98 3.39 19.97
CA VAL A 50 -34.10 3.38 18.50
C VAL A 50 -32.87 3.99 17.83
N LEU A 51 -32.35 5.10 18.36
CA LEU A 51 -31.12 5.71 17.86
C LEU A 51 -29.92 4.74 17.96
N ILE A 52 -29.73 4.10 19.12
CA ILE A 52 -28.66 3.13 19.34
C ILE A 52 -28.79 1.95 18.36
N VAL A 53 -30.00 1.41 18.20
CA VAL A 53 -30.23 0.30 17.24
C VAL A 53 -29.96 0.74 15.81
N THR A 54 -30.40 1.95 15.44
CA THR A 54 -30.15 2.49 14.09
C THR A 54 -28.67 2.69 13.83
N LEU A 55 -27.93 3.25 14.80
CA LEU A 55 -26.48 3.41 14.70
C LEU A 55 -25.76 2.06 14.64
N PHE A 56 -26.20 1.08 15.44
CA PHE A 56 -25.63 -0.28 15.39
C PHE A 56 -25.87 -0.97 14.04
N VAL A 57 -27.10 -0.86 13.48
CA VAL A 57 -27.41 -1.41 12.16
C VAL A 57 -26.59 -0.71 11.07
N ALA A 58 -26.52 0.62 11.11
CA ALA A 58 -25.70 1.40 10.17
C ALA A 58 -24.22 0.99 10.25
N TYR A 59 -23.68 0.84 11.48
CA TYR A 59 -22.32 0.35 11.69
C TYR A 59 -22.10 -1.06 11.09
N LYS A 60 -23.02 -2.00 11.31
CA LYS A 60 -22.96 -3.36 10.75
C LYS A 60 -23.03 -3.39 9.22
N LEU A 61 -23.72 -2.41 8.60
CA LEU A 61 -23.80 -2.28 7.15
C LEU A 61 -22.54 -1.62 6.56
N LEU A 62 -21.82 -0.80 7.34
CA LEU A 62 -20.62 -0.08 6.91
C LEU A 62 -19.35 -0.88 7.10
N VAL A 63 -19.35 -1.93 7.94
CA VAL A 63 -18.17 -2.74 8.29
C VAL A 63 -18.45 -4.18 7.89
N VAL A 64 -17.98 -4.58 6.71
CA VAL A 64 -18.26 -5.91 6.12
C VAL A 64 -16.95 -6.68 5.96
N LYS A 65 -16.88 -7.88 6.57
CA LYS A 65 -15.76 -8.81 6.38
C LYS A 65 -15.60 -9.13 4.90
N PRO A 66 -14.38 -9.04 4.33
CA PRO A 66 -14.14 -9.39 2.94
C PRO A 66 -14.36 -10.87 2.71
N GLN A 67 -14.85 -11.21 1.53
CA GLN A 67 -14.87 -12.58 1.06
C GLN A 67 -13.54 -12.88 0.35
N LEU A 68 -12.95 -14.03 0.64
CA LEU A 68 -11.74 -14.46 -0.04
C LEU A 68 -12.06 -14.77 -1.51
N PRO A 69 -11.27 -14.30 -2.45
CA PRO A 69 -11.43 -14.69 -3.85
C PRO A 69 -11.21 -16.20 -3.98
N GLY A 70 -12.13 -16.90 -4.63
CA GLY A 70 -11.90 -18.27 -5.07
C GLY A 70 -12.25 -19.41 -4.12
N GLY A 71 -13.23 -19.22 -3.22
CA GLY A 71 -13.75 -20.35 -2.40
C GLY A 71 -14.28 -21.57 -3.19
N ASP A 72 -14.44 -21.47 -4.51
CA ASP A 72 -14.97 -22.51 -5.41
C ASP A 72 -14.16 -22.65 -6.71
N VAL A 73 -12.83 -22.43 -6.69
CA VAL A 73 -12.01 -22.82 -7.84
C VAL A 73 -11.95 -24.34 -7.85
N PRO A 74 -12.49 -25.04 -8.88
CA PRO A 74 -12.34 -26.48 -8.98
C PRO A 74 -10.86 -26.81 -8.97
N GLU A 75 -10.44 -27.70 -8.06
CA GLU A 75 -9.08 -28.22 -8.12
C GLU A 75 -8.76 -28.65 -9.55
N PRO A 76 -7.67 -28.20 -10.15
CA PRO A 76 -7.20 -28.77 -11.39
C PRO A 76 -7.05 -30.27 -11.14
N GLN A 77 -7.83 -31.10 -11.84
CA GLN A 77 -7.72 -32.54 -11.71
C GLN A 77 -6.31 -32.94 -12.10
N ALA A 78 -5.45 -33.09 -11.11
CA ALA A 78 -4.12 -33.65 -11.30
C ALA A 78 -4.29 -35.04 -11.89
N SER A 79 -3.89 -35.21 -13.13
CA SER A 79 -3.69 -36.51 -13.72
C SER A 79 -2.65 -37.23 -12.84
N ALA A 80 -3.04 -38.36 -12.27
CA ALA A 80 -2.23 -39.12 -11.32
C ALA A 80 -0.82 -39.30 -11.85
N GLY A 81 0.17 -38.68 -11.20
CA GLY A 81 1.62 -38.85 -11.47
C GLY A 81 2.37 -37.62 -11.96
N MET A 82 1.77 -36.45 -12.12
CA MET A 82 2.46 -35.22 -12.45
C MET A 82 2.45 -34.29 -11.22
N GLU A 83 3.62 -34.07 -10.61
CA GLU A 83 3.75 -33.01 -9.60
C GLU A 83 3.39 -31.67 -10.28
N MET A 84 2.41 -30.97 -9.73
CA MET A 84 2.04 -29.65 -10.24
C MET A 84 3.18 -28.69 -9.90
N THR A 85 3.81 -28.14 -10.92
CA THR A 85 4.76 -27.02 -10.79
C THR A 85 3.96 -25.72 -10.95
N GLY A 86 3.98 -24.86 -9.95
CA GLY A 86 3.29 -23.57 -9.97
C GLY A 86 2.73 -23.19 -8.62
N PRO A 87 2.22 -21.95 -8.45
CA PRO A 87 1.74 -21.46 -7.17
C PRO A 87 0.56 -22.29 -6.65
N LYS A 88 0.52 -22.48 -5.35
CA LYS A 88 -0.61 -23.13 -4.66
C LYS A 88 -1.83 -22.22 -4.74
N LEU A 89 -2.89 -22.67 -5.42
CA LEU A 89 -4.11 -21.90 -5.63
C LEU A 89 -5.25 -22.33 -4.70
N SER A 90 -5.14 -23.50 -4.07
CA SER A 90 -6.16 -24.07 -3.19
C SER A 90 -5.53 -24.80 -2.01
N GLY A 91 -6.30 -25.04 -0.97
CA GLY A 91 -5.89 -25.74 0.23
C GLY A 91 -6.59 -25.20 1.47
N ASP A 92 -6.45 -25.90 2.59
CA ASP A 92 -6.98 -25.44 3.88
C ASP A 92 -6.26 -24.15 4.29
N ARG A 93 -7.04 -23.12 4.55
CA ARG A 93 -6.51 -21.78 4.85
C ARG A 93 -6.44 -21.52 6.36
N LYS A 94 -5.46 -20.70 6.74
CA LYS A 94 -5.43 -20.10 8.08
C LYS A 94 -6.64 -19.20 8.27
N GLU A 95 -7.26 -19.27 9.45
CA GLU A 95 -8.43 -18.45 9.76
C GLU A 95 -8.04 -16.97 9.88
N GLU A 96 -8.82 -16.09 9.24
CA GLU A 96 -8.63 -14.62 9.26
C GLU A 96 -7.19 -14.18 8.95
N PHE A 97 -6.53 -14.92 8.05
CA PHE A 97 -5.23 -14.57 7.49
C PHE A 97 -5.43 -14.09 6.05
N TYR A 98 -5.05 -12.86 5.78
CA TYR A 98 -5.27 -12.17 4.50
C TYR A 98 -3.97 -11.72 3.87
N THR A 99 -3.89 -11.82 2.54
CA THR A 99 -2.72 -11.45 1.78
C THR A 99 -3.04 -10.39 0.72
N PHE A 100 -2.12 -9.46 0.51
CA PHE A 100 -2.31 -8.33 -0.40
C PHE A 100 -1.09 -8.18 -1.30
N LEU A 101 -1.30 -7.93 -2.58
CA LEU A 101 -0.32 -7.38 -3.48
C LEU A 101 -0.52 -5.86 -3.55
N VAL A 102 0.48 -5.10 -3.14
CA VAL A 102 0.48 -3.63 -3.23
C VAL A 102 1.47 -3.19 -4.29
N VAL A 103 1.01 -2.44 -5.27
CA VAL A 103 1.80 -1.98 -6.41
C VAL A 103 1.77 -0.45 -6.48
N GLY A 104 2.94 0.16 -6.34
CA GLY A 104 3.11 1.59 -6.63
C GLY A 104 3.45 1.80 -8.11
N ARG A 105 2.65 2.62 -8.79
CA ARG A 105 2.80 2.89 -10.22
C ARG A 105 3.14 4.34 -10.49
N ASP A 106 4.16 4.57 -11.32
CA ASP A 106 4.50 5.91 -11.83
C ASP A 106 3.78 6.16 -13.16
N THR A 107 2.72 6.97 -13.13
CA THR A 107 1.94 7.35 -14.31
C THR A 107 2.62 8.42 -15.15
N GLY A 108 3.49 9.25 -14.57
CA GLY A 108 4.24 10.31 -15.26
C GLY A 108 5.50 9.85 -15.99
N GLY A 109 6.06 8.70 -15.64
CA GLY A 109 7.37 8.21 -16.10
C GLY A 109 7.35 7.02 -17.07
N GLY A 110 6.22 6.70 -17.70
CA GLY A 110 6.09 5.56 -18.63
C GLY A 110 5.46 4.31 -18.02
N GLY A 111 4.85 4.42 -16.84
CA GLY A 111 4.02 3.37 -16.24
C GLY A 111 4.79 2.22 -15.60
N ASN A 112 6.02 2.46 -15.15
CA ASN A 112 6.80 1.43 -14.45
C ASN A 112 6.23 1.16 -13.05
N THR A 113 6.27 -0.11 -12.64
CA THR A 113 5.96 -0.54 -11.28
C THR A 113 7.24 -0.52 -10.45
N ASP A 114 7.54 0.63 -9.83
CA ASP A 114 8.81 0.80 -9.08
C ASP A 114 8.71 0.30 -7.63
N THR A 115 7.51 0.17 -7.10
CA THR A 115 7.25 -0.37 -5.76
C THR A 115 6.33 -1.59 -5.88
N ILE A 116 6.81 -2.73 -5.38
CA ILE A 116 6.05 -3.99 -5.37
C ILE A 116 6.18 -4.58 -3.97
N MET A 117 5.07 -4.74 -3.28
CA MET A 117 5.04 -5.31 -1.93
C MET A 117 4.00 -6.41 -1.82
N VAL A 118 4.32 -7.45 -1.05
CA VAL A 118 3.34 -8.44 -0.60
C VAL A 118 3.14 -8.23 0.89
N MET A 119 1.89 -8.14 1.32
CA MET A 119 1.57 -7.98 2.73
C MET A 119 0.76 -9.18 3.21
N SER A 120 0.94 -9.57 4.47
CA SER A 120 0.09 -10.52 5.17
C SER A 120 -0.43 -9.88 6.46
N TYR A 121 -1.73 -10.06 6.74
CA TYR A 121 -2.34 -9.63 7.97
C TYR A 121 -2.99 -10.83 8.68
N ASP A 122 -2.37 -11.23 9.77
CA ASP A 122 -2.85 -12.26 10.69
C ASP A 122 -3.68 -11.57 11.79
N ILE A 123 -4.99 -11.57 11.61
CA ILE A 123 -5.91 -10.87 12.52
C ILE A 123 -5.96 -11.51 13.90
N PRO A 124 -6.07 -12.84 14.06
CA PRO A 124 -6.03 -13.47 15.37
C PRO A 124 -4.81 -13.11 16.22
N ASN A 125 -3.65 -12.96 15.57
CA ASN A 125 -2.40 -12.63 16.24
C ASN A 125 -2.03 -11.14 16.16
N GLN A 126 -2.86 -10.32 15.52
CA GLN A 126 -2.62 -8.88 15.27
C GLN A 126 -1.22 -8.63 14.71
N LYS A 127 -0.82 -9.40 13.69
CA LYS A 127 0.50 -9.33 13.09
C LYS A 127 0.41 -8.92 11.62
N LEU A 128 1.12 -7.86 11.26
CA LEU A 128 1.22 -7.35 9.89
C LEU A 128 2.64 -7.53 9.38
N ASN A 129 2.83 -8.26 8.29
CA ASN A 129 4.11 -8.39 7.62
C ASN A 129 4.07 -7.71 6.27
N VAL A 130 5.14 -7.02 5.90
CA VAL A 130 5.32 -6.32 4.63
C VAL A 130 6.61 -6.80 3.99
N LEU A 131 6.52 -7.47 2.85
CA LEU A 131 7.62 -7.94 2.03
C LEU A 131 7.81 -7.01 0.84
N ASN A 132 8.93 -6.32 0.77
CA ASN A 132 9.31 -5.56 -0.42
C ASN A 132 9.99 -6.48 -1.44
N ILE A 133 9.53 -6.44 -2.68
CA ILE A 133 10.14 -7.13 -3.82
C ILE A 133 10.92 -6.11 -4.64
N PRO A 134 12.26 -6.20 -4.70
CA PRO A 134 13.06 -5.24 -5.46
C PRO A 134 12.66 -5.22 -6.93
N ARG A 135 12.55 -4.05 -7.54
CA ARG A 135 12.10 -3.86 -8.92
C ARG A 135 12.97 -4.56 -9.98
N ASP A 136 14.25 -4.81 -9.65
CA ASP A 136 15.20 -5.50 -10.54
C ASP A 136 15.24 -7.01 -10.27
N THR A 137 14.28 -7.57 -9.51
CA THR A 137 14.14 -9.00 -9.25
C THR A 137 13.96 -9.75 -10.57
N MET A 138 14.78 -10.78 -10.76
CA MET A 138 14.69 -11.63 -11.94
C MET A 138 13.49 -12.56 -11.81
N VAL A 139 12.66 -12.60 -12.85
CA VAL A 139 11.45 -13.44 -12.97
C VAL A 139 11.51 -14.29 -14.23
N ASN A 140 10.77 -15.40 -14.26
CA ASN A 140 10.78 -16.36 -15.36
C ASN A 140 9.76 -15.99 -16.44
N VAL A 141 10.13 -15.04 -17.26
CA VAL A 141 9.29 -14.53 -18.35
C VAL A 141 9.85 -14.89 -19.72
N PRO A 142 9.03 -15.00 -20.79
CA PRO A 142 9.47 -15.46 -22.10
C PRO A 142 10.30 -14.46 -22.90
N TRP A 143 10.47 -13.22 -22.41
CA TRP A 143 11.30 -12.21 -23.06
C TRP A 143 12.66 -12.04 -22.40
N ASP A 144 13.54 -11.28 -23.05
CA ASP A 144 14.97 -11.22 -22.71
C ASP A 144 15.28 -10.43 -21.43
N VAL A 145 14.67 -9.25 -21.23
CA VAL A 145 14.88 -8.44 -20.01
C VAL A 145 13.91 -8.91 -18.92
N LYS A 146 14.42 -9.72 -17.99
CA LYS A 146 13.64 -10.49 -17.02
C LYS A 146 13.46 -9.77 -15.68
N LYS A 147 13.30 -8.46 -15.68
CA LYS A 147 13.05 -7.69 -14.47
C LYS A 147 11.57 -7.63 -14.15
N VAL A 148 11.20 -7.82 -12.89
CA VAL A 148 9.80 -7.79 -12.45
C VAL A 148 9.09 -6.48 -12.81
N ASN A 149 9.79 -5.33 -12.75
CA ASN A 149 9.22 -4.04 -13.15
C ASN A 149 8.95 -3.91 -14.65
N SER A 150 9.50 -4.79 -15.49
CA SER A 150 9.25 -4.77 -16.96
C SER A 150 7.92 -5.42 -17.33
N ILE A 151 7.31 -6.19 -16.44
CA ILE A 151 6.12 -7.01 -16.70
C ILE A 151 4.94 -6.13 -17.11
N TYR A 152 4.66 -5.09 -16.34
CA TYR A 152 3.53 -4.19 -16.60
C TYR A 152 3.59 -3.59 -18.01
N ASN A 153 4.73 -2.99 -18.36
CA ASN A 153 4.94 -2.36 -19.66
C ASN A 153 4.95 -3.36 -20.81
N TRP A 154 5.47 -4.57 -20.57
CA TRP A 154 5.45 -5.61 -21.58
C TRP A 154 4.02 -6.07 -21.86
N ALA A 155 3.25 -6.38 -20.83
CA ALA A 155 1.86 -6.84 -20.94
C ALA A 155 0.99 -5.79 -21.66
N SER A 156 1.12 -4.53 -21.30
CA SER A 156 0.36 -3.44 -21.90
C SER A 156 0.62 -3.26 -23.41
N ARG A 157 1.81 -3.63 -23.92
CA ARG A 157 2.12 -3.61 -25.36
C ARG A 157 1.41 -4.71 -26.15
N TYR A 158 0.91 -5.74 -25.48
CA TYR A 158 0.27 -6.89 -26.10
C TYR A 158 -1.20 -7.03 -25.70
N ASP A 159 -1.86 -5.91 -25.37
CA ASP A 159 -3.27 -5.83 -24.95
C ASP A 159 -3.62 -6.76 -23.77
N ARG A 160 -2.66 -7.00 -22.86
CA ARG A 160 -2.86 -7.73 -21.62
C ARG A 160 -2.92 -6.76 -20.44
N ASP A 161 -3.71 -7.10 -19.46
CA ASP A 161 -3.70 -6.31 -18.22
C ASP A 161 -2.36 -6.49 -17.49
N GLY A 162 -1.63 -5.36 -17.35
CA GLY A 162 -0.28 -5.37 -16.78
C GLY A 162 -0.25 -5.70 -15.29
N ILE A 163 -1.30 -5.36 -14.55
CA ILE A 163 -1.41 -5.65 -13.11
C ILE A 163 -1.74 -7.13 -12.89
N ASP A 164 -2.67 -7.68 -13.66
CA ASP A 164 -3.03 -9.10 -13.55
C ASP A 164 -1.84 -9.99 -13.90
N TYR A 165 -1.08 -9.61 -14.94
CA TYR A 165 0.12 -10.35 -15.32
C TYR A 165 1.24 -10.21 -14.28
N LEU A 166 1.43 -9.02 -13.69
CA LEU A 166 2.35 -8.83 -12.57
C LEU A 166 1.93 -9.68 -11.35
N LYS A 167 0.63 -9.72 -11.03
CA LYS A 167 0.09 -10.55 -9.95
C LYS A 167 0.38 -12.03 -10.19
N GLU A 168 0.22 -12.51 -11.42
CA GLU A 168 0.54 -13.88 -11.81
C GLU A 168 2.02 -14.19 -11.56
N GLU A 169 2.95 -13.37 -12.06
CA GLU A 169 4.39 -13.56 -11.87
C GLU A 169 4.83 -13.47 -10.40
N ILE A 170 4.23 -12.55 -9.62
CA ILE A 170 4.47 -12.50 -8.19
C ILE A 170 3.96 -13.78 -7.51
N SER A 171 2.81 -14.32 -7.94
CA SER A 171 2.27 -15.58 -7.40
C SER A 171 3.23 -16.75 -7.63
N TYR A 172 3.86 -16.83 -8.81
CA TYR A 172 4.91 -17.80 -9.10
C TYR A 172 6.15 -17.59 -8.21
N LEU A 173 6.53 -16.35 -7.98
CA LEU A 173 7.71 -16.01 -7.18
C LEU A 173 7.56 -16.42 -5.70
N ILE A 174 6.36 -16.27 -5.13
CA ILE A 174 6.08 -16.52 -3.71
C ILE A 174 5.32 -17.82 -3.44
N GLY A 175 4.92 -18.55 -4.48
CA GLY A 175 4.27 -19.86 -4.38
C GLY A 175 2.78 -19.85 -4.00
N PHE A 176 2.13 -18.68 -3.93
CA PHE A 176 0.69 -18.55 -3.70
C PHE A 176 0.14 -17.28 -4.36
N GLN A 177 -1.16 -17.24 -4.61
CA GLN A 177 -1.80 -16.04 -5.16
C GLN A 177 -2.27 -15.10 -4.03
N PRO A 178 -1.84 -13.82 -4.02
CA PRO A 178 -2.36 -12.82 -3.09
C PRO A 178 -3.89 -12.65 -3.22
N ASP A 179 -4.58 -12.54 -2.09
CA ASP A 179 -6.04 -12.45 -2.05
C ASP A 179 -6.55 -11.17 -2.68
N PHE A 180 -5.90 -10.06 -2.35
CA PHE A 180 -6.32 -8.72 -2.79
C PHE A 180 -5.18 -8.02 -3.51
N THR A 181 -5.56 -7.14 -4.43
CA THR A 181 -4.61 -6.29 -5.16
C THR A 181 -4.98 -4.83 -4.91
N VAL A 182 -3.96 -4.03 -4.59
CA VAL A 182 -4.08 -2.59 -4.35
C VAL A 182 -3.03 -1.88 -5.21
N VAL A 183 -3.48 -1.08 -6.17
CA VAL A 183 -2.61 -0.27 -7.01
C VAL A 183 -2.72 1.17 -6.54
N VAL A 184 -1.58 1.76 -6.21
CA VAL A 184 -1.46 3.14 -5.75
C VAL A 184 -0.69 3.92 -6.81
N GLU A 185 -1.29 4.96 -7.36
CA GLU A 185 -0.60 5.89 -8.24
C GLU A 185 0.13 6.94 -7.41
N TRP A 186 1.21 7.48 -7.93
CA TRP A 186 2.01 8.45 -7.18
C TRP A 186 1.17 9.66 -6.73
N GLU A 187 0.31 10.15 -7.60
CA GLU A 187 -0.55 11.30 -7.34
C GLU A 187 -1.47 11.08 -6.13
N ALA A 188 -1.88 9.84 -5.93
CA ALA A 188 -2.75 9.45 -4.82
C ALA A 188 -2.03 9.39 -3.46
N VAL A 189 -0.70 9.19 -3.45
CA VAL A 189 0.05 9.06 -2.19
C VAL A 189 -0.05 10.33 -1.35
N GLY A 190 0.07 11.50 -1.98
CA GLY A 190 -0.09 12.79 -1.31
C GLY A 190 -1.43 12.93 -0.61
N GLU A 191 -2.53 12.65 -1.33
CA GLU A 191 -3.89 12.71 -0.78
C GLU A 191 -4.12 11.72 0.36
N LEU A 192 -3.52 10.54 0.29
CA LEU A 192 -3.60 9.54 1.36
C LEU A 192 -2.86 10.00 2.63
N VAL A 193 -1.69 10.62 2.48
CA VAL A 193 -0.94 11.20 3.61
C VAL A 193 -1.72 12.35 4.23
N ASP A 194 -2.27 13.26 3.43
CA ASP A 194 -3.06 14.38 3.93
C ASP A 194 -4.33 13.93 4.66
N ALA A 195 -4.94 12.84 4.23
CA ALA A 195 -6.12 12.25 4.88
C ALA A 195 -5.81 11.73 6.30
N VAL A 196 -4.61 11.19 6.52
CA VAL A 196 -4.13 10.73 7.83
C VAL A 196 -3.64 11.90 8.69
N GLY A 197 -3.21 12.98 8.05
CA GLY A 197 -2.57 14.16 8.64
C GLY A 197 -1.03 14.07 8.59
N PRO A 198 -0.34 15.20 8.76
CA PRO A 198 1.10 15.27 8.65
C PRO A 198 1.82 14.22 9.50
N VAL A 199 2.86 13.62 8.92
CA VAL A 199 3.65 12.56 9.53
C VAL A 199 5.00 13.10 9.95
N THR A 200 5.36 12.97 11.23
CA THR A 200 6.70 13.31 11.70
C THR A 200 7.71 12.31 11.16
N PHE A 201 8.70 12.78 10.40
CA PHE A 201 9.70 11.92 9.78
C PHE A 201 11.09 12.58 9.78
N ASP A 202 12.13 11.78 9.99
CA ASP A 202 13.53 12.22 9.90
C ASP A 202 14.03 12.01 8.47
N VAL A 203 14.06 13.11 7.70
CA VAL A 203 14.53 13.13 6.32
C VAL A 203 16.04 12.85 6.29
N PRO A 204 16.51 11.79 5.63
CA PRO A 204 17.90 11.34 5.80
C PRO A 204 18.94 12.24 5.11
N TYR A 205 18.56 13.00 4.08
CA TYR A 205 19.48 13.81 3.27
C TYR A 205 18.81 15.10 2.82
N ASP A 206 19.62 16.12 2.51
CA ASP A 206 19.16 17.29 1.75
C ASP A 206 18.79 16.83 0.34
N MET A 207 17.54 17.03 -0.04
CA MET A 207 16.96 16.65 -1.33
C MET A 207 16.65 17.90 -2.14
N ASP A 208 17.36 18.08 -3.26
CA ASP A 208 17.26 19.28 -4.10
C ASP A 208 17.32 18.87 -5.58
N TYR A 209 16.16 18.76 -6.22
CA TYR A 209 16.05 18.27 -7.58
C TYR A 209 14.93 19.00 -8.32
N ASP A 210 15.24 19.55 -9.50
CA ASP A 210 14.30 20.24 -10.36
C ASP A 210 14.25 19.57 -11.74
N ASP A 211 13.06 19.16 -12.15
CA ASP A 211 12.78 18.65 -13.50
C ASP A 211 11.44 19.22 -14.02
N GLY A 212 11.54 20.34 -14.73
CA GLY A 212 10.36 20.97 -15.33
C GLY A 212 9.69 20.17 -16.44
N THR A 213 10.33 19.10 -16.95
CA THR A 213 9.71 18.21 -17.96
C THR A 213 8.74 17.23 -17.34
N GLN A 214 8.94 16.91 -16.04
CA GLN A 214 8.10 16.02 -15.27
C GLN A 214 7.25 16.77 -14.23
N ASP A 215 7.28 18.09 -14.23
CA ASP A 215 6.68 18.95 -13.19
C ASP A 215 7.06 18.47 -11.78
N LEU A 216 8.36 18.14 -11.61
CA LEU A 216 8.90 17.57 -10.37
C LEU A 216 9.90 18.54 -9.76
N TYR A 217 9.55 19.08 -8.60
CA TYR A 217 10.35 19.99 -7.80
C TYR A 217 10.48 19.42 -6.39
N ILE A 218 11.72 19.15 -5.96
CA ILE A 218 12.03 18.52 -4.68
C ILE A 218 12.96 19.43 -3.89
N HIS A 219 12.50 19.92 -2.73
CA HIS A 219 13.23 20.82 -1.86
C HIS A 219 12.99 20.47 -0.39
N LEU A 220 13.57 19.35 0.06
CA LEU A 220 13.48 18.91 1.44
C LEU A 220 14.84 19.01 2.11
N LYS A 221 14.86 19.52 3.33
CA LYS A 221 16.05 19.53 4.18
C LYS A 221 16.15 18.25 5.00
N ALA A 222 17.37 17.80 5.25
CA ALA A 222 17.62 16.71 6.18
C ALA A 222 17.15 17.08 7.60
N GLY A 223 16.73 16.06 8.36
CA GLY A 223 16.30 16.18 9.76
C GLY A 223 14.81 15.99 9.96
N VAL A 224 14.45 15.98 11.24
CA VAL A 224 13.06 15.72 11.68
C VAL A 224 12.15 16.87 11.31
N GLN A 225 11.08 16.56 10.59
CA GLN A 225 10.08 17.53 10.15
C GLN A 225 8.71 16.88 9.93
N GLU A 226 7.67 17.70 9.83
CA GLU A 226 6.33 17.27 9.45
C GLU A 226 6.25 17.13 7.92
N ILE A 227 5.88 15.94 7.47
CA ILE A 227 5.70 15.57 6.07
C ILE A 227 4.21 15.50 5.78
N ASP A 228 3.71 16.47 5.03
CA ASP A 228 2.39 16.48 4.40
C ASP A 228 2.41 15.74 3.06
N GLY A 229 1.28 15.74 2.32
CA GLY A 229 1.16 15.04 1.05
C GLY A 229 2.18 15.51 0.01
N ASP A 230 2.39 16.82 -0.14
CA ASP A 230 3.34 17.37 -1.10
C ASP A 230 4.78 16.98 -0.78
N LYS A 231 5.18 17.05 0.50
CA LYS A 231 6.50 16.61 0.94
C LYS A 231 6.67 15.10 0.84
N ALA A 232 5.63 14.32 1.09
CA ALA A 232 5.66 12.87 0.89
C ALA A 232 5.97 12.51 -0.56
N MET A 233 5.33 13.19 -1.51
CA MET A 233 5.62 13.02 -2.93
C MET A 233 7.08 13.35 -3.28
N GLN A 234 7.63 14.43 -2.73
CA GLN A 234 9.02 14.80 -2.91
C GLN A 234 9.96 13.75 -2.32
N LEU A 235 9.74 13.34 -1.07
CA LEU A 235 10.54 12.35 -0.35
C LEU A 235 10.63 11.01 -1.10
N LEU A 236 9.48 10.50 -1.55
CA LEU A 236 9.38 9.17 -2.16
C LEU A 236 9.91 9.12 -3.60
N ARG A 237 9.90 10.25 -4.32
CA ARG A 237 10.39 10.36 -5.71
C ARG A 237 11.86 10.72 -5.80
N TRP A 238 12.45 11.27 -4.74
CA TRP A 238 13.85 11.70 -4.80
C TRP A 238 14.82 10.52 -5.00
N ARG A 239 15.80 10.71 -5.87
CA ARG A 239 16.89 9.75 -6.16
C ARG A 239 18.27 10.37 -6.05
N LYS A 240 18.40 11.64 -6.41
CA LYS A 240 19.65 12.41 -6.48
C LYS A 240 19.34 13.88 -6.63
N ASN A 241 20.33 14.72 -6.35
CA ASN A 241 20.24 16.16 -6.52
C ASN A 241 20.63 16.56 -7.93
N ASN A 242 20.15 17.72 -8.39
CA ASN A 242 20.66 18.37 -9.59
C ASN A 242 20.82 19.89 -9.39
N LYS A 243 21.57 20.50 -10.28
CA LYS A 243 21.68 21.96 -10.39
C LYS A 243 22.07 22.34 -11.81
N ILE A 244 21.75 23.56 -12.20
CA ILE A 244 22.25 24.13 -13.46
C ILE A 244 23.48 25.00 -13.12
N GLU A 245 24.62 24.64 -13.68
CA GLU A 245 25.86 25.38 -13.53
C GLU A 245 26.48 25.64 -14.90
N ASN A 246 26.72 26.90 -15.21
CA ASN A 246 27.20 27.35 -16.54
C ASN A 246 26.33 26.83 -17.71
N GLY A 247 25.01 26.77 -17.52
CA GLY A 247 24.06 26.30 -18.53
C GLY A 247 24.07 24.78 -18.75
N LYS A 248 24.76 24.02 -17.89
CA LYS A 248 24.78 22.54 -17.93
C LYS A 248 24.10 21.98 -16.72
N LEU A 249 23.28 20.94 -16.93
CA LEU A 249 22.70 20.16 -15.86
C LEU A 249 23.79 19.30 -15.21
N ILE A 250 24.03 19.52 -13.93
CA ILE A 250 24.92 18.70 -13.10
C ILE A 250 24.07 17.91 -12.14
N VAL A 251 24.28 16.61 -12.14
CA VAL A 251 23.63 15.67 -11.21
C VAL A 251 24.66 15.27 -10.16
N TYR A 252 24.27 15.34 -8.88
CA TYR A 252 25.17 15.07 -7.77
C TYR A 252 24.40 14.49 -6.57
N GLY A 253 25.12 13.97 -5.58
CA GLY A 253 24.53 13.39 -4.40
C GLY A 253 23.64 12.19 -4.71
N GLY A 254 22.73 11.91 -3.83
CA GLY A 254 21.85 10.74 -3.87
C GLY A 254 22.12 9.79 -2.71
N TYR A 255 21.40 8.68 -2.69
CA TYR A 255 21.62 7.66 -1.66
C TYR A 255 22.98 7.00 -1.86
N PRO A 256 23.83 6.91 -0.82
CA PRO A 256 25.14 6.24 -0.92
C PRO A 256 25.03 4.76 -1.34
N SER A 257 23.96 4.08 -0.92
CA SER A 257 23.63 2.70 -1.30
C SER A 257 22.78 2.60 -2.59
N GLY A 258 22.66 3.69 -3.35
CA GLY A 258 21.86 3.72 -4.57
C GLY A 258 20.38 3.45 -4.33
N ASP A 259 19.80 2.56 -5.13
CA ASP A 259 18.37 2.26 -5.06
C ASP A 259 17.95 1.59 -3.74
N LEU A 260 18.84 0.85 -3.09
CA LEU A 260 18.57 0.25 -1.78
C LEU A 260 18.32 1.31 -0.70
N GLY A 261 19.04 2.44 -0.73
CA GLY A 261 18.79 3.55 0.20
C GLY A 261 17.43 4.20 -0.02
N ARG A 262 17.00 4.33 -1.27
CA ARG A 262 15.65 4.81 -1.59
C ARG A 262 14.59 3.85 -1.04
N ILE A 263 14.72 2.56 -1.29
CA ILE A 263 13.82 1.54 -0.77
C ILE A 263 13.73 1.61 0.75
N GLN A 264 14.87 1.76 1.43
CA GLN A 264 14.90 1.91 2.90
C GLN A 264 14.12 3.14 3.35
N THR A 265 14.34 4.30 2.72
CA THR A 265 13.61 5.54 3.05
C THR A 265 12.11 5.39 2.81
N GLN A 266 11.69 4.74 1.71
CA GLN A 266 10.29 4.44 1.42
C GLN A 266 9.66 3.53 2.48
N GLN A 267 10.37 2.50 2.92
CA GLN A 267 9.92 1.61 4.00
C GLN A 267 9.82 2.35 5.33
N ASP A 268 10.80 3.16 5.68
CA ASP A 268 10.81 3.90 6.94
C ASP A 268 9.70 4.96 6.97
N PHE A 269 9.43 5.62 5.85
CA PHE A 269 8.30 6.53 5.74
C PHE A 269 6.96 5.78 5.83
N LEU A 270 6.81 4.64 5.17
CA LEU A 270 5.61 3.79 5.30
C LEU A 270 5.40 3.34 6.76
N LYS A 271 6.46 2.98 7.48
CA LYS A 271 6.37 2.69 8.93
C LYS A 271 5.81 3.88 9.70
N ALA A 272 6.32 5.08 9.44
CA ALA A 272 5.85 6.30 10.10
C ALA A 272 4.38 6.62 9.78
N VAL A 273 3.93 6.37 8.54
CA VAL A 273 2.52 6.51 8.15
C VAL A 273 1.65 5.49 8.87
N ILE A 274 2.06 4.23 8.94
CA ILE A 274 1.33 3.17 9.67
C ILE A 274 1.25 3.51 11.16
N ASP A 275 2.36 3.92 11.77
CA ASP A 275 2.38 4.35 13.18
C ASP A 275 1.42 5.52 13.44
N LYS A 276 1.43 6.51 12.55
CA LYS A 276 0.48 7.62 12.60
C LYS A 276 -0.98 7.15 12.50
N CYS A 277 -1.26 6.21 11.60
CA CYS A 277 -2.59 5.61 11.49
C CYS A 277 -3.00 4.89 12.78
N LEU A 278 -2.15 4.02 13.30
CA LEU A 278 -2.46 3.22 14.50
C LEU A 278 -2.58 4.08 15.76
N SER A 279 -1.77 5.14 15.89
CA SER A 279 -1.74 6.00 17.08
C SER A 279 -2.79 7.11 17.08
N SER A 280 -3.23 7.57 15.90
CA SER A 280 -4.05 8.79 15.78
C SER A 280 -5.47 8.55 15.29
N LEU A 281 -5.78 7.36 14.77
CA LEU A 281 -7.10 7.06 14.23
C LEU A 281 -8.05 6.55 15.30
N SER A 282 -9.24 7.15 15.35
CA SER A 282 -10.35 6.68 16.14
C SER A 282 -11.38 5.98 15.27
N VAL A 283 -12.13 5.05 15.85
CA VAL A 283 -13.10 4.19 15.14
C VAL A 283 -14.15 4.99 14.37
N ASP A 284 -14.53 6.16 14.86
CA ASP A 284 -15.49 7.07 14.21
C ASP A 284 -14.98 7.66 12.89
N LYS A 285 -13.66 7.77 12.70
CA LYS A 285 -13.03 8.28 11.46
C LYS A 285 -12.84 7.22 10.40
N ILE A 286 -12.91 5.93 10.75
CA ILE A 286 -12.66 4.82 9.83
C ILE A 286 -13.46 4.90 8.54
N PRO A 287 -14.80 5.14 8.55
CA PRO A 287 -15.57 5.17 7.30
C PRO A 287 -15.13 6.28 6.33
N ALA A 288 -14.80 7.46 6.87
CA ALA A 288 -14.34 8.58 6.05
C ALA A 288 -12.98 8.29 5.41
N LEU A 289 -12.04 7.76 6.18
CA LEU A 289 -10.71 7.39 5.70
C LEU A 289 -10.76 6.22 4.69
N ALA A 290 -11.60 5.21 4.95
CA ALA A 290 -11.82 4.13 3.99
C ALA A 290 -12.36 4.64 2.65
N GLN A 291 -13.24 5.64 2.68
CA GLN A 291 -13.75 6.27 1.45
C GLN A 291 -12.66 7.06 0.72
N ILE A 292 -11.83 7.83 1.44
CA ILE A 292 -10.71 8.57 0.84
C ILE A 292 -9.71 7.57 0.25
N PHE A 293 -9.34 6.51 0.98
CA PHE A 293 -8.48 5.45 0.47
C PHE A 293 -9.03 4.87 -0.84
N MET A 294 -10.29 4.46 -0.87
CA MET A 294 -10.92 3.86 -2.05
C MET A 294 -11.04 4.81 -3.25
N ASN A 295 -11.09 6.11 -3.02
CA ASN A 295 -11.08 7.10 -4.10
C ASN A 295 -9.69 7.26 -4.74
N ASN A 296 -8.64 6.90 -4.02
CA ASN A 296 -7.24 7.13 -4.38
C ASN A 296 -6.47 5.86 -4.74
N VAL A 297 -7.12 4.68 -4.72
CA VAL A 297 -6.49 3.41 -5.10
C VAL A 297 -7.36 2.61 -6.05
N ASP A 298 -6.74 1.83 -6.92
CA ASP A 298 -7.43 0.81 -7.72
C ASP A 298 -7.27 -0.55 -7.03
N THR A 299 -8.34 -1.08 -6.49
CA THR A 299 -8.37 -2.41 -5.84
C THR A 299 -8.69 -3.53 -6.82
N ARG A 300 -8.75 -3.26 -8.09
CA ARG A 300 -9.13 -4.22 -9.14
C ARG A 300 -10.49 -4.90 -8.85
N GLY A 301 -11.37 -4.21 -8.11
CA GLY A 301 -12.66 -4.75 -7.68
C GLY A 301 -12.57 -5.83 -6.59
N THR A 302 -11.39 -6.10 -6.05
CA THR A 302 -11.19 -7.14 -5.03
C THR A 302 -11.61 -6.68 -3.64
N LEU A 303 -11.63 -5.38 -3.38
CA LEU A 303 -12.00 -4.76 -2.11
C LEU A 303 -13.05 -3.68 -2.30
N THR A 304 -13.89 -3.50 -1.30
CA THR A 304 -14.88 -2.42 -1.20
C THR A 304 -14.52 -1.47 -0.05
N VAL A 305 -15.13 -0.26 -0.03
CA VAL A 305 -15.01 0.67 1.11
C VAL A 305 -15.31 -0.02 2.45
N ASN A 306 -16.33 -0.87 2.47
CA ASN A 306 -16.76 -1.59 3.67
C ASN A 306 -15.75 -2.64 4.13
N ASN A 307 -15.01 -3.26 3.19
CA ASN A 307 -13.92 -4.19 3.50
C ASN A 307 -12.72 -3.44 4.08
N ILE A 308 -12.34 -2.29 3.49
CA ILE A 308 -11.26 -1.45 4.03
C ILE A 308 -11.61 -0.96 5.44
N ALA A 309 -12.85 -0.50 5.64
CA ALA A 309 -13.33 -0.11 6.96
C ALA A 309 -13.28 -1.28 7.98
N TRP A 310 -13.55 -2.50 7.52
CA TRP A 310 -13.45 -3.69 8.36
C TRP A 310 -12.00 -3.97 8.76
N PHE A 311 -11.04 -3.99 7.82
CA PHE A 311 -9.62 -4.17 8.12
C PHE A 311 -9.09 -3.09 9.08
N ALA A 312 -9.42 -1.83 8.82
CA ALA A 312 -9.02 -0.72 9.69
C ALA A 312 -9.59 -0.87 11.12
N LYS A 313 -10.86 -1.29 11.23
CA LYS A 313 -11.49 -1.58 12.53
C LYS A 313 -10.78 -2.75 13.23
N GLU A 314 -10.50 -3.85 12.53
CA GLU A 314 -9.81 -5.00 13.13
C GLU A 314 -8.40 -4.63 13.61
N ALA A 315 -7.68 -3.78 12.89
CA ALA A 315 -6.38 -3.29 13.32
C ALA A 315 -6.47 -2.40 14.58
N ILE A 316 -7.38 -1.40 14.59
CA ILE A 316 -7.48 -0.45 15.69
C ILE A 316 -8.09 -1.09 16.95
N VAL A 317 -9.19 -1.83 16.80
CA VAL A 317 -9.90 -2.46 17.93
C VAL A 317 -9.16 -3.71 18.40
N GLY A 318 -8.54 -4.46 17.48
CA GLY A 318 -7.71 -5.61 17.79
C GLY A 318 -6.40 -5.25 18.49
N GLY A 319 -5.99 -3.97 18.43
CA GLY A 319 -4.80 -3.48 19.11
C GLY A 319 -3.51 -3.76 18.36
N LEU A 320 -3.56 -3.76 17.01
CA LEU A 320 -2.34 -3.82 16.20
C LEU A 320 -1.42 -2.66 16.60
N SER A 321 -0.18 -2.98 16.95
CA SER A 321 0.86 -2.00 17.31
C SER A 321 2.08 -2.16 16.41
N MET A 322 2.94 -1.15 16.34
CA MET A 322 4.17 -1.20 15.53
C MET A 322 5.13 -2.31 15.95
N GLU A 323 5.04 -2.81 17.17
CA GLU A 323 5.82 -3.98 17.63
C GLU A 323 5.47 -5.27 16.87
N HIS A 324 4.25 -5.33 16.32
CA HIS A 324 3.74 -6.45 15.54
C HIS A 324 3.73 -6.19 14.02
N VAL A 325 4.33 -5.08 13.59
CA VAL A 325 4.51 -4.76 12.17
C VAL A 325 5.94 -5.06 11.75
N SER A 326 6.12 -6.01 10.83
CA SER A 326 7.44 -6.42 10.34
C SER A 326 7.65 -6.01 8.89
N PHE A 327 8.75 -5.32 8.62
CA PHE A 327 9.15 -4.97 7.25
C PHE A 327 10.36 -5.81 6.84
N MET A 328 10.23 -6.46 5.70
CA MET A 328 11.21 -7.39 5.16
C MET A 328 11.48 -7.07 3.70
N THR A 329 12.66 -7.40 3.23
CA THR A 329 12.98 -7.38 1.80
C THR A 329 13.22 -8.81 1.33
N LEU A 330 12.76 -9.16 0.14
CA LEU A 330 12.96 -10.47 -0.45
C LEU A 330 14.47 -10.82 -0.43
N PRO A 331 14.86 -11.96 0.16
CA PRO A 331 16.26 -12.38 0.20
C PRO A 331 16.80 -12.56 -1.20
N CYS A 332 17.76 -11.73 -1.60
CA CYS A 332 18.30 -11.72 -2.96
C CYS A 332 19.82 -11.62 -2.96
N GLN A 333 20.41 -12.05 -4.06
CA GLN A 333 21.80 -11.82 -4.41
C GLN A 333 21.94 -11.12 -5.75
N GLY A 334 23.03 -10.35 -5.95
CA GLY A 334 23.28 -9.66 -7.22
C GLY A 334 23.68 -10.62 -8.32
N ALA A 335 23.19 -10.40 -9.54
CA ALA A 335 23.57 -11.18 -10.71
C ALA A 335 23.75 -10.26 -11.94
N TRP A 336 24.58 -10.70 -12.89
CA TRP A 336 24.79 -10.04 -14.17
C TRP A 336 24.52 -11.03 -15.30
N VAL A 337 23.52 -10.74 -16.12
CA VAL A 337 23.11 -11.58 -17.24
C VAL A 337 23.18 -10.79 -18.53
N TYR A 338 23.72 -11.40 -19.57
CA TYR A 338 23.79 -10.77 -20.90
C TYR A 338 22.40 -10.68 -21.51
N SER A 339 22.03 -9.48 -21.93
CA SER A 339 20.80 -9.24 -22.68
C SER A 339 21.09 -9.20 -24.17
N ARG A 340 20.41 -10.03 -24.92
CA ARG A 340 20.49 -10.11 -26.39
C ARG A 340 19.89 -8.86 -27.03
N THR A 341 18.84 -8.31 -26.42
CA THR A 341 18.14 -7.11 -26.92
C THR A 341 18.94 -5.84 -26.69
N VAL A 342 19.59 -5.73 -25.52
CA VAL A 342 20.36 -4.53 -25.15
C VAL A 342 21.82 -4.64 -25.63
N GLY A 343 22.31 -5.83 -25.86
CA GLY A 343 23.68 -6.09 -26.36
C GLY A 343 24.76 -5.98 -25.29
N ASN A 344 24.41 -5.93 -24.01
CA ASN A 344 25.36 -5.90 -22.90
C ASN A 344 24.82 -6.65 -21.67
N LYS A 345 25.66 -6.78 -20.62
CA LYS A 345 25.24 -7.35 -19.35
C LYS A 345 24.34 -6.39 -18.60
N GLN A 346 23.20 -6.90 -18.14
CA GLN A 346 22.24 -6.21 -17.30
C GLN A 346 22.39 -6.68 -15.86
N SER A 347 22.25 -5.76 -14.91
CA SER A 347 22.23 -6.04 -13.48
C SER A 347 20.84 -6.52 -13.06
N TYR A 348 20.80 -7.59 -12.28
CA TYR A 348 19.62 -8.18 -11.66
C TYR A 348 19.85 -8.45 -10.18
N VAL A 349 18.78 -8.65 -9.44
CA VAL A 349 18.79 -9.35 -8.17
C VAL A 349 18.03 -10.66 -8.33
N THR A 350 18.64 -11.77 -7.90
CA THR A 350 18.02 -13.10 -7.97
C THR A 350 17.64 -13.53 -6.55
N PRO A 351 16.40 -13.92 -6.31
CA PRO A 351 15.99 -14.42 -5.01
C PRO A 351 16.77 -15.67 -4.62
N ILE A 352 17.01 -15.85 -3.32
CA ILE A 352 17.69 -17.02 -2.77
C ILE A 352 16.62 -18.06 -2.44
N PRO A 353 16.54 -19.21 -3.14
CA PRO A 353 15.39 -20.10 -3.08
C PRO A 353 15.01 -20.56 -1.68
N ASP A 354 15.96 -21.13 -0.92
CA ASP A 354 15.69 -21.68 0.41
C ASP A 354 15.26 -20.58 1.41
N GLN A 355 15.92 -19.42 1.37
CA GLN A 355 15.56 -18.28 2.24
C GLN A 355 14.21 -17.67 1.86
N THR A 356 13.90 -17.63 0.56
CA THR A 356 12.57 -17.18 0.10
C THR A 356 11.48 -18.12 0.57
N LEU A 357 11.69 -19.43 0.44
CA LEU A 357 10.74 -20.45 0.89
C LEU A 357 10.50 -20.37 2.41
N GLU A 358 11.57 -20.25 3.21
CA GLU A 358 11.48 -20.08 4.66
C GLU A 358 10.71 -18.82 5.03
N LEU A 359 11.05 -17.69 4.40
CA LEU A 359 10.36 -16.41 4.64
C LEU A 359 8.89 -16.47 4.29
N VAL A 360 8.55 -17.06 3.15
CA VAL A 360 7.15 -17.20 2.71
C VAL A 360 6.38 -18.08 3.70
N ASN A 361 6.87 -19.26 4.04
CA ASN A 361 6.18 -20.18 4.94
C ASN A 361 6.01 -19.62 6.35
N SER A 362 7.02 -18.92 6.86
CA SER A 362 6.96 -18.35 8.22
C SER A 362 6.03 -17.15 8.35
N SER A 363 5.86 -16.35 7.28
CA SER A 363 5.25 -15.02 7.43
C SER A 363 4.14 -14.68 6.42
N PHE A 364 4.07 -15.34 5.27
CA PHE A 364 3.17 -14.94 4.19
C PHE A 364 2.25 -16.05 3.69
N ASN A 365 2.59 -17.31 3.90
CA ASN A 365 1.78 -18.45 3.46
C ASN A 365 0.38 -18.42 4.08
N PRO A 366 -0.69 -18.29 3.27
CA PRO A 366 -2.07 -18.25 3.78
C PRO A 366 -2.65 -19.64 4.10
N TYR A 367 -1.94 -20.72 3.78
CA TYR A 367 -2.40 -22.09 3.94
C TYR A 367 -1.88 -22.72 5.23
N LEU A 368 -2.57 -23.77 5.70
CA LEU A 368 -2.13 -24.58 6.85
C LEU A 368 -0.91 -25.45 6.50
N ASP A 369 -0.87 -25.95 5.26
CA ASP A 369 0.26 -26.71 4.75
C ASP A 369 1.34 -25.78 4.21
N ASP A 370 2.59 -26.18 4.40
CA ASP A 370 3.73 -25.45 3.85
C ASP A 370 3.74 -25.47 2.31
N ILE A 371 4.14 -24.35 1.75
CA ILE A 371 4.48 -24.20 0.34
C ILE A 371 5.81 -24.94 0.11
N LYS A 372 5.94 -25.64 -1.00
CA LYS A 372 7.14 -26.40 -1.38
C LYS A 372 7.98 -25.62 -2.38
N LEU A 373 9.25 -25.97 -2.47
CA LEU A 373 10.20 -25.27 -3.36
C LEU A 373 9.80 -25.34 -4.85
N ASN A 374 9.20 -26.44 -5.29
CA ASN A 374 8.70 -26.59 -6.66
C ASN A 374 7.38 -25.83 -6.96
N GLU A 375 6.76 -25.27 -5.94
CA GLU A 375 5.61 -24.35 -6.07
C GLU A 375 6.08 -22.89 -6.25
N LEU A 376 7.38 -22.61 -6.07
CA LEU A 376 8.02 -21.34 -6.39
C LEU A 376 8.71 -21.42 -7.74
N ASP A 377 8.68 -20.32 -8.50
CA ASP A 377 9.41 -20.20 -9.77
C ASP A 377 10.51 -19.13 -9.65
N ILE A 378 11.63 -19.52 -9.05
CA ILE A 378 12.77 -18.65 -8.80
C ILE A 378 13.87 -18.92 -9.82
N MET A 379 14.27 -17.85 -10.52
CA MET A 379 15.34 -17.90 -11.50
C MET A 379 16.73 -18.03 -10.85
N ILE A 380 17.55 -18.90 -11.41
CA ILE A 380 18.91 -19.18 -10.99
C ILE A 380 19.86 -18.91 -12.16
N VAL A 381 20.94 -18.18 -11.90
CA VAL A 381 22.01 -17.93 -12.88
C VAL A 381 23.09 -18.96 -12.66
N ASN A 382 23.32 -19.83 -13.64
CA ASN A 382 24.31 -20.88 -13.59
C ASN A 382 25.72 -20.34 -13.92
N ASP A 383 26.76 -21.07 -13.56
CA ASP A 383 28.18 -20.69 -13.78
C ASP A 383 28.52 -20.47 -15.27
N ASP A 384 27.87 -21.19 -16.17
CA ASP A 384 28.03 -21.07 -17.62
C ASP A 384 27.23 -19.93 -18.25
N GLY A 385 26.54 -19.11 -17.41
CA GLY A 385 25.70 -18.00 -17.83
C GLY A 385 24.32 -18.40 -18.35
N SER A 386 23.99 -19.70 -18.36
CA SER A 386 22.63 -20.16 -18.61
C SER A 386 21.72 -19.85 -17.43
N LEU A 387 20.41 -19.83 -17.68
CA LEU A 387 19.39 -19.68 -16.64
C LEU A 387 18.68 -21.01 -16.41
N SER A 388 18.38 -21.27 -15.15
CA SER A 388 17.46 -22.34 -14.71
C SER A 388 16.44 -21.78 -13.73
N SER A 389 15.47 -22.58 -13.32
CA SER A 389 14.43 -22.18 -12.38
C SER A 389 14.11 -23.32 -11.41
N THR A 390 13.65 -22.98 -10.22
CA THR A 390 13.19 -23.96 -9.20
C THR A 390 11.99 -24.76 -9.68
N SER A 391 11.17 -24.21 -10.59
CA SER A 391 10.06 -24.94 -11.25
C SER A 391 10.54 -25.98 -12.28
N GLY A 392 11.83 -25.96 -12.62
CA GLY A 392 12.41 -26.84 -13.67
C GLY A 392 12.13 -26.39 -15.10
N LYS A 393 11.39 -25.30 -15.30
CA LYS A 393 11.04 -24.75 -16.61
C LYS A 393 11.57 -23.33 -16.76
N VAL A 394 12.22 -23.02 -17.89
CA VAL A 394 12.60 -21.66 -18.27
C VAL A 394 11.76 -21.23 -19.48
N GLU A 395 10.95 -20.16 -19.30
CA GLU A 395 10.06 -19.67 -20.35
C GLU A 395 10.81 -19.17 -21.59
N ASP A 396 11.97 -18.56 -21.41
CA ASP A 396 12.87 -18.18 -22.48
C ASP A 396 13.86 -19.28 -22.77
N ALA A 397 13.54 -20.17 -23.72
CA ALA A 397 14.37 -21.30 -24.08
C ALA A 397 15.78 -20.93 -24.58
N GLN A 398 16.01 -19.68 -25.01
CA GLN A 398 17.35 -19.22 -25.39
C GLN A 398 18.20 -18.88 -24.19
N ALA A 399 17.60 -18.37 -23.12
CA ALA A 399 18.29 -18.05 -21.87
C ALA A 399 18.71 -19.33 -21.10
N ALA A 400 18.00 -20.43 -21.31
CA ALA A 400 18.36 -21.74 -20.75
C ALA A 400 19.63 -22.38 -21.37
N ARG A 401 20.20 -21.78 -22.41
CA ARG A 401 21.38 -22.31 -23.07
C ARG A 401 22.68 -21.68 -22.52
N PRO A 402 23.79 -22.43 -22.44
CA PRO A 402 25.07 -21.87 -22.06
C PRO A 402 25.43 -20.68 -22.94
N GLN A 403 25.76 -19.56 -22.32
CA GLN A 403 26.23 -18.38 -23.03
C GLN A 403 27.76 -18.57 -23.31
N GLY A 404 28.09 -19.22 -24.43
CA GLY A 404 29.45 -19.41 -24.84
C GLY A 404 30.14 -18.10 -25.21
N GLY A 405 31.17 -17.75 -24.46
CA GLY A 405 32.04 -16.63 -24.82
C GLY A 405 32.84 -16.09 -23.64
N ASN A 406 34.14 -16.41 -23.65
CA ASN A 406 35.16 -15.87 -22.78
C ASN A 406 35.07 -14.35 -22.60
N THR A 407 34.52 -13.90 -21.48
CA THR A 407 34.85 -12.58 -20.93
C THR A 407 34.99 -12.77 -19.43
N PRO A 408 36.16 -12.48 -18.80
CA PRO A 408 36.29 -12.56 -17.35
C PRO A 408 35.28 -11.66 -16.70
N ALA A 409 34.50 -12.18 -15.74
CA ALA A 409 33.61 -11.39 -14.92
C ALA A 409 34.39 -10.24 -14.25
N PRO A 410 33.91 -9.01 -14.29
CA PRO A 410 34.45 -8.00 -13.39
C PRO A 410 34.24 -8.48 -11.95
N ARG A 411 35.31 -8.47 -11.17
CA ARG A 411 35.33 -8.81 -9.76
C ARG A 411 34.25 -7.94 -9.06
N PRO A 412 33.38 -8.50 -8.21
CA PRO A 412 32.40 -7.69 -7.49
C PRO A 412 33.15 -6.63 -6.70
N SER A 413 32.90 -5.36 -7.02
CA SER A 413 33.23 -4.25 -6.13
C SER A 413 32.32 -4.37 -4.94
N ASP A 414 32.90 -4.55 -3.78
CA ASP A 414 32.37 -4.49 -2.44
C ASP A 414 30.86 -4.19 -2.32
N THR A 415 30.05 -5.23 -2.41
CA THR A 415 28.68 -5.17 -1.88
C THR A 415 28.82 -5.21 -0.35
N PRO A 416 28.27 -4.23 0.39
CA PRO A 416 28.24 -4.33 1.84
C PRO A 416 27.52 -5.62 2.23
N ALA A 417 28.12 -6.38 3.14
CA ALA A 417 27.52 -7.58 3.71
C ALA A 417 26.12 -7.26 4.27
N PRO A 418 25.16 -8.18 4.21
CA PRO A 418 23.84 -7.98 4.79
C PRO A 418 24.00 -7.60 6.27
N VAL A 419 23.36 -6.50 6.65
CA VAL A 419 23.29 -6.06 8.05
C VAL A 419 22.43 -7.08 8.77
N THR A 420 23.07 -7.97 9.50
CA THR A 420 22.40 -8.86 10.45
C THR A 420 21.81 -7.99 11.56
N THR A 421 20.50 -8.00 11.69
CA THR A 421 19.78 -7.46 12.86
C THR A 421 20.34 -8.11 14.12
N PRO A 422 20.70 -7.38 15.18
CA PRO A 422 21.20 -8.00 16.40
C PRO A 422 20.05 -8.74 17.10
N GLU A 423 20.26 -10.03 17.28
CA GLU A 423 19.45 -10.90 18.10
C GLU A 423 19.50 -10.46 19.57
N PRO A 424 18.39 -10.44 20.34
CA PRO A 424 18.44 -10.10 21.77
C PRO A 424 19.10 -11.23 22.57
N GLY A 425 20.22 -10.91 23.15
CA GLY A 425 20.90 -11.43 24.30
C GLY A 425 20.68 -12.87 24.73
N ALA A 426 21.61 -13.75 24.36
CA ALA A 426 21.87 -14.98 25.12
C ALA A 426 22.91 -14.69 26.22
N VAL A 427 22.53 -15.04 27.44
CA VAL A 427 23.37 -14.98 28.66
C VAL A 427 24.49 -16.03 28.52
N PRO A 428 25.77 -15.73 28.76
CA PRO A 428 26.81 -16.75 28.77
C PRO A 428 26.86 -17.46 30.12
N GLU A 429 26.82 -18.79 30.06
CA GLU A 429 27.21 -19.70 31.18
C GLU A 429 28.73 -19.68 31.40
N PRO A 430 29.20 -19.85 32.65
CA PRO A 430 30.63 -19.84 32.97
C PRO A 430 31.27 -21.21 32.79
N SER A 431 32.38 -21.26 32.08
CA SER A 431 33.28 -22.44 32.05
C SER A 431 34.63 -22.10 32.64
N ASP A 432 35.05 -23.01 33.49
CA ASP A 432 36.21 -23.03 34.36
C ASP A 432 37.59 -23.00 33.63
N THR A 433 38.53 -22.42 34.36
CA THR A 433 39.98 -22.28 34.30
C THR A 433 40.74 -23.66 34.25
N PRO A 434 42.11 -23.74 34.17
CA PRO A 434 43.22 -22.78 34.01
C PRO A 434 44.44 -23.26 33.18
N GLN A 435 45.37 -22.37 32.94
CA GLN A 435 46.87 -22.46 33.08
C GLN A 435 47.56 -21.66 31.97
N GLY A 436 48.23 -20.60 32.22
CA GLY A 436 49.51 -20.35 32.81
C GLY A 436 50.57 -20.06 31.73
N SER A 437 51.05 -18.80 31.61
CA SER A 437 52.43 -18.43 31.55
C SER A 437 52.65 -16.93 31.25
N GLU A 438 53.32 -16.30 32.19
CA GLU A 438 54.27 -15.19 32.13
C GLU A 438 53.98 -13.89 31.35
N ALA A 439 53.99 -12.81 32.15
CA ALA A 439 54.03 -11.40 31.77
C ALA A 439 55.42 -10.99 31.20
N PRO A 440 55.50 -9.83 30.53
CA PRO A 440 56.18 -8.71 31.11
C PRO A 440 55.45 -7.34 31.09
N VAL A 441 55.77 -6.61 32.06
CA VAL A 441 55.66 -5.33 32.71
C VAL A 441 55.40 -4.08 31.82
N PRO A 442 54.82 -2.99 32.39
CA PRO A 442 54.02 -2.00 31.69
C PRO A 442 54.81 -0.76 31.25
N SER A 443 54.28 -0.08 30.22
CA SER A 443 54.63 1.29 29.90
C SER A 443 53.49 2.27 30.19
N GLU A 444 53.91 3.33 30.83
CA GLU A 444 53.10 4.37 31.45
C GLU A 444 52.17 5.15 30.47
N THR A 445 50.98 5.42 30.95
CA THR A 445 49.98 6.28 30.29
C THR A 445 50.15 7.72 30.84
N PRO A 446 50.19 8.76 30.03
CA PRO A 446 49.96 10.12 30.53
C PRO A 446 48.47 10.40 30.66
N SER A 447 48.09 10.80 31.88
CA SER A 447 46.77 11.26 32.24
C SER A 447 46.45 12.65 31.60
N VAL A 448 45.26 12.69 30.98
CA VAL A 448 44.64 13.94 30.49
C VAL A 448 43.68 14.45 31.58
N PRO A 449 43.74 15.75 31.97
CA PRO A 449 42.80 16.28 32.97
C PRO A 449 41.40 16.53 32.39
N PRO A 450 40.34 16.56 33.24
CA PRO A 450 38.98 16.67 32.81
C PRO A 450 38.64 18.06 32.27
N ALA A 451 37.90 18.07 31.12
CA ALA A 451 37.40 19.29 30.48
C ALA A 451 36.36 20.00 31.36
N VAL A 452 36.57 21.30 31.54
CA VAL A 452 35.69 22.23 32.24
C VAL A 452 34.53 22.60 31.32
N THR A 453 33.32 22.42 31.82
CA THR A 453 32.06 22.83 31.14
C THR A 453 31.99 24.38 31.13
N PRO A 454 31.73 25.04 29.99
CA PRO A 454 31.51 26.49 29.98
C PRO A 454 30.09 26.82 30.49
N VAL A 455 30.05 27.83 31.35
CA VAL A 455 28.88 28.53 31.88
C VAL A 455 28.24 29.34 30.74
N PRO A 456 26.92 29.38 30.54
CA PRO A 456 26.30 30.21 29.52
C PRO A 456 26.30 31.67 29.92
N GLU A 457 26.69 32.54 28.96
CA GLU A 457 26.61 34.00 29.05
C GLU A 457 25.15 34.47 29.00
N PRO A 458 24.82 35.62 29.66
CA PRO A 458 23.46 36.14 29.65
C PRO A 458 23.11 36.81 28.31
N VAL A 459 21.90 36.53 27.84
CA VAL A 459 21.27 37.08 26.63
C VAL A 459 20.99 38.59 26.86
N PRO A 460 21.31 39.45 25.90
CA PRO A 460 20.90 40.86 25.98
C PRO A 460 19.43 41.07 25.68
N GLU A 461 18.76 41.89 26.47
CA GLU A 461 17.38 42.33 26.29
C GLU A 461 17.18 43.03 24.94
N THR A 462 16.21 42.57 24.18
CA THR A 462 15.76 43.21 22.95
C THR A 462 14.79 44.33 23.25
N THR A 463 15.12 45.53 22.80
CA THR A 463 14.23 46.69 22.71
C THR A 463 13.09 46.42 21.73
N PRO A 464 11.88 46.93 22.01
CA PRO A 464 10.73 46.73 21.08
C PRO A 464 10.87 47.62 19.84
N ASP A 465 10.61 47.01 18.69
CA ASP A 465 10.57 47.62 17.37
C ASP A 465 9.26 48.40 17.18
N PRO A 466 9.25 49.53 16.45
CA PRO A 466 8.08 50.39 16.31
C PRO A 466 7.02 49.79 15.36
N GLU A 467 5.79 50.01 15.76
CA GLU A 467 4.51 49.70 15.12
C GLU A 467 4.50 50.09 13.62
N VAL A 468 4.29 49.11 12.75
CA VAL A 468 4.10 49.30 11.30
C VAL A 468 2.61 49.43 11.01
N GLU A 469 2.22 50.57 10.45
CA GLU A 469 0.84 50.85 9.95
C GLU A 469 0.40 49.84 8.86
N PRO A 470 -0.87 49.49 8.80
CA PRO A 470 -1.39 48.54 7.81
C PRO A 470 -1.47 49.17 6.41
N THR A 471 -0.89 48.46 5.43
CA THR A 471 -0.99 48.76 3.99
C THR A 471 -2.41 48.57 3.49
N PRO A 472 -2.99 49.48 2.66
CA PRO A 472 -4.34 49.33 2.14
C PRO A 472 -4.43 48.23 1.08
N ALA A 473 -5.59 47.53 1.06
CA ALA A 473 -5.93 46.44 0.17
C ALA A 473 -5.95 46.88 -1.33
N PRO A 474 -5.57 46.01 -2.26
CA PRO A 474 -5.62 46.30 -3.68
C PRO A 474 -7.06 46.28 -4.23
N THR A 475 -7.33 47.25 -5.06
CA THR A 475 -8.60 47.45 -5.80
C THR A 475 -8.81 46.34 -6.84
N PRO A 476 -10.01 45.82 -7.07
CA PRO A 476 -10.25 44.76 -8.06
C PRO A 476 -10.10 45.30 -9.50
N VAL A 477 -9.30 44.59 -10.29
CA VAL A 477 -9.11 44.81 -11.73
C VAL A 477 -10.34 44.22 -12.47
N SER A 478 -10.97 45.08 -13.29
CA SER A 478 -12.09 44.72 -14.16
C SER A 478 -11.63 43.76 -15.28
N THR A 479 -12.38 42.68 -15.44
CA THR A 479 -12.26 41.70 -16.55
C THR A 479 -12.62 42.34 -17.89
N PRO A 480 -11.92 42.07 -18.99
CA PRO A 480 -12.33 42.45 -20.34
C PRO A 480 -13.40 41.48 -20.87
N GLN A 481 -14.46 42.08 -21.42
CA GLN A 481 -15.54 41.44 -22.15
C GLN A 481 -14.97 40.81 -23.45
N THR A 482 -15.23 39.50 -23.67
CA THR A 482 -14.95 38.83 -24.94
C THR A 482 -16.17 38.95 -25.88
N ASP A 483 -15.96 39.46 -27.04
CA ASP A 483 -16.90 39.55 -28.18
C ASP A 483 -16.92 38.18 -28.94
N PRO A 484 -18.06 37.65 -29.36
CA PRO A 484 -18.14 36.37 -30.04
C PRO A 484 -18.18 36.53 -31.55
N THR A 485 -17.17 36.06 -32.27
CA THR A 485 -17.28 35.74 -33.68
C THR A 485 -16.49 34.46 -33.99
N VAL A 486 -17.24 33.38 -34.16
CA VAL A 486 -16.79 32.11 -34.74
C VAL A 486 -17.19 32.08 -36.21
N PRO A 487 -16.36 31.64 -37.12
CA PRO A 487 -16.82 31.05 -38.37
C PRO A 487 -16.71 29.54 -38.36
N GLU A 488 -17.81 28.94 -38.65
CA GLU A 488 -18.08 27.53 -38.95
C GLU A 488 -17.25 27.06 -40.15
N ILE A 489 -16.56 25.93 -40.04
CA ILE A 489 -16.03 25.16 -41.16
C ILE A 489 -16.59 23.74 -41.08
N GLY A 490 -17.34 23.40 -42.13
CA GLY A 490 -18.05 22.14 -42.32
C GLY A 490 -17.15 20.93 -42.65
N PRO A 491 -17.76 19.74 -42.72
CA PRO A 491 -17.07 18.44 -42.75
C PRO A 491 -16.73 17.99 -44.17
N GLY A 492 -15.64 17.24 -44.29
CA GLY A 492 -15.35 16.44 -45.48
C GLY A 492 -13.89 16.06 -45.63
N MET A 493 -13.58 14.78 -45.35
CA MET A 493 -12.93 13.89 -46.32
C MET A 493 -12.57 12.57 -45.65
N GLU A 494 -13.08 11.51 -46.24
CA GLU A 494 -12.79 10.10 -45.94
C GLU A 494 -11.37 9.70 -46.35
N PRO A 495 -10.83 8.57 -45.84
CA PRO A 495 -9.51 8.06 -46.16
C PRO A 495 -9.54 7.20 -47.44
N VAL A 496 -8.52 7.30 -48.24
CA VAL A 496 -8.21 6.38 -49.36
C VAL A 496 -6.96 5.58 -48.99
N GLU A 497 -7.12 4.23 -49.08
CA GLU A 497 -6.16 3.10 -49.16
C GLU A 497 -4.92 3.08 -48.28
#